data_c7ce67531fd4bf9cf9abc3e0eb079c0e
#
_entry.id   c7ce67531fd4bf9cf9abc3e0eb079c0e
#
_cell.length_a   1.000
_cell.length_b   1.000
_cell.length_c   1.000
_cell.angle_alpha   90.00
_cell.angle_beta   90.00
_cell.angle_gamma   90.00
#
_symmetry.space_group_name_H-M   'P 1'
#
loop_
_entity.id
_entity.type
_entity.pdbx_description
1 polymer ?
#
loop_
_entity_poly.entity_id
_entity_poly.type
_entity_poly.pdbx_seq_one_letter_code
_entity_poly.pdbx_strand_id
1 'polypeptide(L)'
;NLSNAPTHYNTEGVRITSNSLGQGCNDGYNNSSVSADNLINSKPSLISIHSAGNSGNTTCGGVAQGYFTITGGYKAGKNVIAVGNVEKDDDIAPSSSRGPSEDGRIKPEICAVGTSVNSTQPDNTYDNFTGTSMACPGVAGTLASLWQAYKETHAGADPSSALMKALLLNTADDIGNRGPDFIYG
;
A
#
# COMPACT_ATOMS: atom_id res chain seq x y z
N ASN A 1 -9.43 -10.65 3.24
CA ASN A 1 -9.22 -10.62 4.68
C ASN A 1 -7.87 -11.25 5.02
N LEU A 2 -7.00 -10.52 5.70
CA LEU A 2 -5.65 -10.96 6.04
C LEU A 2 -5.64 -12.26 6.88
N SER A 3 -6.72 -12.55 7.61
CA SER A 3 -6.86 -13.78 8.41
C SER A 3 -6.81 -15.06 7.59
N ASN A 4 -7.23 -15.03 6.33
CA ASN A 4 -7.20 -16.18 5.43
C ASN A 4 -5.92 -16.28 4.59
N ALA A 5 -5.10 -15.24 4.58
CA ALA A 5 -3.86 -15.20 3.80
C ALA A 5 -2.89 -16.35 4.10
N PRO A 6 -2.71 -16.83 5.36
CA PRO A 6 -1.86 -17.98 5.64
C PRO A 6 -2.34 -19.26 4.94
N THR A 7 -3.66 -19.50 4.93
CA THR A 7 -4.25 -20.66 4.27
C THR A 7 -4.01 -20.58 2.76
N HIS A 8 -4.40 -19.49 2.12
CA HIS A 8 -4.23 -19.30 0.67
C HIS A 8 -2.75 -19.29 0.25
N TYR A 9 -1.85 -18.77 1.08
CA TYR A 9 -0.42 -18.88 0.83
C TYR A 9 0.06 -20.32 0.73
N ASN A 10 -0.39 -21.18 1.67
CA ASN A 10 0.05 -22.57 1.76
C ASN A 10 -0.65 -23.49 0.75
N THR A 11 -1.96 -23.28 0.51
CA THR A 11 -2.79 -24.22 -0.28
C THR A 11 -2.96 -23.79 -1.75
N GLU A 12 -2.93 -22.49 -2.02
CA GLU A 12 -3.25 -21.93 -3.34
C GLU A 12 -2.09 -21.15 -3.96
N GLY A 13 -0.98 -21.04 -3.25
CA GLY A 13 0.21 -20.33 -3.75
C GLY A 13 0.03 -18.81 -3.85
N VAL A 14 -0.89 -18.21 -3.08
CA VAL A 14 -1.05 -16.75 -3.05
C VAL A 14 0.21 -16.09 -2.51
N ARG A 15 0.74 -15.10 -3.23
CA ARG A 15 1.96 -14.37 -2.87
C ARG A 15 1.74 -12.86 -2.72
N ILE A 16 0.68 -12.33 -3.31
CA ILE A 16 0.36 -10.91 -3.29
C ILE A 16 -1.07 -10.73 -2.79
N THR A 17 -1.27 -9.87 -1.79
CA THR A 17 -2.60 -9.46 -1.33
C THR A 17 -2.78 -7.97 -1.51
N SER A 18 -3.89 -7.55 -2.10
CA SER A 18 -4.28 -6.15 -2.27
C SER A 18 -5.47 -5.86 -1.35
N ASN A 19 -5.33 -4.87 -0.46
CA ASN A 19 -6.28 -4.60 0.60
C ASN A 19 -6.68 -3.11 0.61
N SER A 20 -7.77 -2.80 -0.08
CA SER A 20 -8.35 -1.47 -0.13
C SER A 20 -9.32 -1.26 1.04
N LEU A 21 -8.79 -1.30 2.26
CA LEU A 21 -9.56 -1.19 3.51
C LEU A 21 -9.23 0.09 4.24
N GLY A 22 -10.28 0.83 4.65
CA GLY A 22 -10.15 2.02 5.48
C GLY A 22 -10.09 1.64 6.97
N GLN A 23 -9.14 2.25 7.69
CA GLN A 23 -9.17 2.38 9.15
C GLN A 23 -8.83 3.83 9.47
N GLY A 24 -9.43 4.36 10.54
CA GLY A 24 -9.27 5.76 10.92
C GLY A 24 -7.84 6.21 11.16
N CYS A 25 -7.67 7.41 11.62
CA CYS A 25 -6.40 7.96 12.10
C CYS A 25 -6.32 7.88 13.64
N ASN A 26 -5.10 7.97 14.20
CA ASN A 26 -4.78 7.93 15.63
C ASN A 26 -4.88 6.57 16.36
N ASP A 27 -4.79 5.46 15.66
CA ASP A 27 -4.80 4.14 16.29
C ASP A 27 -3.39 3.58 16.58
N GLY A 28 -2.37 4.27 16.15
CA GLY A 28 -0.96 3.88 16.32
C GLY A 28 -0.59 2.55 15.67
N TYR A 29 0.54 2.01 16.10
CA TYR A 29 0.98 0.67 15.73
C TYR A 29 0.25 -0.35 16.62
N ASN A 30 -0.95 -0.73 16.20
CA ASN A 30 -1.88 -1.56 16.95
C ASN A 30 -1.77 -3.07 16.61
N ASN A 31 -2.64 -3.88 17.21
CA ASN A 31 -2.67 -5.33 17.01
C ASN A 31 -2.81 -5.74 15.53
N SER A 32 -3.50 -4.95 14.69
CA SER A 32 -3.60 -5.23 13.26
C SER A 32 -2.26 -5.05 12.56
N SER A 33 -1.50 -4.00 12.91
CA SER A 33 -0.15 -3.77 12.40
C SER A 33 0.81 -4.88 12.81
N VAL A 34 0.77 -5.28 14.08
CA VAL A 34 1.56 -6.40 14.62
C VAL A 34 1.21 -7.70 13.90
N SER A 35 -0.08 -7.97 13.68
CA SER A 35 -0.53 -9.18 13.00
C SER A 35 -0.07 -9.23 11.55
N ALA A 36 -0.10 -8.10 10.82
CA ALA A 36 0.40 -8.02 9.45
C ALA A 36 1.91 -8.28 9.39
N ASP A 37 2.68 -7.65 10.28
CA ASP A 37 4.12 -7.81 10.31
C ASP A 37 4.55 -9.24 10.68
N ASN A 38 3.89 -9.86 11.66
CA ASN A 38 4.13 -11.25 12.03
C ASN A 38 3.78 -12.22 10.89
N LEU A 39 2.67 -11.96 10.18
CA LEU A 39 2.27 -12.76 9.04
C LEU A 39 3.34 -12.72 7.94
N ILE A 40 3.76 -11.52 7.52
CA ILE A 40 4.78 -11.35 6.47
C ILE A 40 6.12 -11.95 6.91
N ASN A 41 6.51 -11.77 8.17
CA ASN A 41 7.72 -12.38 8.71
C ASN A 41 7.66 -13.92 8.69
N SER A 42 6.51 -14.53 8.94
CA SER A 42 6.31 -15.98 8.90
C SER A 42 6.14 -16.53 7.48
N LYS A 43 5.90 -15.68 6.50
CA LYS A 43 5.67 -15.99 5.09
C LYS A 43 6.56 -15.10 4.19
N PRO A 44 7.86 -15.40 4.08
CA PRO A 44 8.85 -14.48 3.50
C PRO A 44 8.57 -14.04 2.05
N SER A 45 7.77 -14.81 1.34
CA SER A 45 7.35 -14.49 -0.03
C SER A 45 5.96 -13.85 -0.12
N LEU A 46 5.31 -13.51 0.99
CA LEU A 46 4.00 -12.87 0.99
C LEU A 46 4.16 -11.34 0.99
N ILE A 47 3.63 -10.68 -0.03
CA ILE A 47 3.55 -9.23 -0.13
C ILE A 47 2.13 -8.80 0.24
N SER A 48 2.01 -7.88 1.19
CA SER A 48 0.72 -7.32 1.60
C SER A 48 0.69 -5.83 1.32
N ILE A 49 -0.22 -5.43 0.42
CA ILE A 49 -0.37 -4.07 -0.05
C ILE A 49 -1.67 -3.51 0.52
N HIS A 50 -1.62 -2.29 1.02
CA HIS A 50 -2.76 -1.63 1.66
C HIS A 50 -2.94 -0.21 1.13
N SER A 51 -4.19 0.21 0.97
CA SER A 51 -4.48 1.62 0.74
C SER A 51 -4.05 2.46 1.95
N ALA A 52 -3.37 3.59 1.72
CA ALA A 52 -2.91 4.48 2.80
C ALA A 52 -4.07 5.14 3.56
N GLY A 53 -5.20 5.32 2.88
CA GLY A 53 -6.40 5.97 3.42
C GLY A 53 -6.72 7.28 2.73
N ASN A 54 -7.95 7.76 2.96
CA ASN A 54 -8.48 8.96 2.29
C ASN A 54 -8.78 10.08 3.30
N SER A 55 -7.87 10.28 4.25
CA SER A 55 -8.00 11.28 5.32
C SER A 55 -7.10 12.51 5.12
N GLY A 56 -6.66 12.78 3.88
CA GLY A 56 -5.81 13.93 3.55
C GLY A 56 -6.42 15.30 3.88
N ASN A 57 -7.74 15.37 3.97
CA ASN A 57 -8.47 16.59 4.37
C ASN A 57 -8.85 16.60 5.87
N THR A 58 -8.33 15.64 6.65
CA THR A 58 -8.65 15.49 8.07
C THR A 58 -7.46 15.92 8.93
N THR A 59 -7.74 16.51 10.08
CA THR A 59 -6.74 16.76 11.12
C THR A 59 -6.76 15.61 12.12
N CYS A 60 -5.63 14.92 12.25
CA CYS A 60 -5.45 13.81 13.18
C CYS A 60 -4.39 14.19 14.23
N GLY A 61 -4.63 13.86 15.49
CA GLY A 61 -3.63 14.10 16.55
C GLY A 61 -3.23 15.56 16.79
N GLY A 62 -4.02 16.54 16.32
CA GLY A 62 -3.74 17.97 16.53
C GLY A 62 -2.60 18.53 15.69
N VAL A 63 -2.14 17.81 14.66
CA VAL A 63 -1.10 18.25 13.73
C VAL A 63 -1.70 18.83 12.44
N ALA A 64 -0.83 19.24 11.51
CA ALA A 64 -1.26 19.80 10.23
C ALA A 64 -2.21 18.85 9.48
N GLN A 65 -3.20 19.45 8.81
CA GLN A 65 -4.19 18.73 8.04
C GLN A 65 -3.52 17.75 7.03
N GLY A 66 -4.02 16.53 6.99
CA GLY A 66 -3.56 15.47 6.10
C GLY A 66 -2.39 14.66 6.63
N TYR A 67 -1.59 15.21 7.53
CA TYR A 67 -0.45 14.51 8.13
C TYR A 67 -0.86 13.65 9.33
N PHE A 68 -0.05 12.64 9.67
CA PHE A 68 -0.34 11.64 10.70
C PHE A 68 -1.67 10.88 10.45
N THR A 69 -2.03 10.70 9.19
CA THR A 69 -3.28 10.03 8.81
C THR A 69 -3.06 8.59 8.34
N ILE A 70 -1.79 8.12 8.31
CA ILE A 70 -1.41 6.71 8.09
C ILE A 70 -0.96 6.11 9.43
N THR A 71 -1.78 6.24 10.43
CA THR A 71 -1.51 5.81 11.80
C THR A 71 -2.57 4.84 12.25
N GLY A 72 -2.44 3.59 11.97
CA GLY A 72 -3.36 2.59 12.46
C GLY A 72 -3.75 1.52 11.45
N GLY A 73 -4.21 0.42 11.97
CA GLY A 73 -4.57 -0.74 11.18
C GLY A 73 -3.39 -1.39 10.47
N TYR A 74 -3.69 -2.23 9.51
CA TYR A 74 -2.67 -2.97 8.75
C TYR A 74 -1.69 -2.05 8.02
N LYS A 75 -2.16 -0.90 7.49
CA LYS A 75 -1.34 0.08 6.74
C LYS A 75 -0.19 0.67 7.54
N ALA A 76 -0.29 0.70 8.88
CA ALA A 76 0.78 1.17 9.77
C ALA A 76 1.86 0.11 10.04
N GLY A 77 1.70 -1.11 9.55
CA GLY A 77 2.71 -2.16 9.64
C GLY A 77 4.04 -1.75 8.98
N LYS A 78 5.13 -2.37 9.42
CA LYS A 78 6.51 -2.11 8.95
C LYS A 78 6.83 -2.85 7.66
N ASN A 79 6.28 -4.07 7.53
CA ASN A 79 6.56 -4.96 6.42
C ASN A 79 5.55 -4.84 5.26
N VAL A 80 4.44 -4.15 5.47
CA VAL A 80 3.44 -3.87 4.44
C VAL A 80 3.87 -2.75 3.49
N ILE A 81 3.15 -2.62 2.38
CA ILE A 81 3.27 -1.47 1.46
C ILE A 81 1.97 -0.67 1.57
N ALA A 82 2.02 0.52 2.13
CA ALA A 82 0.91 1.46 2.12
C ALA A 82 1.02 2.36 0.88
N VAL A 83 -0.08 2.47 0.13
CA VAL A 83 -0.10 3.15 -1.16
C VAL A 83 -0.93 4.43 -1.07
N GLY A 84 -0.31 5.56 -1.34
CA GLY A 84 -0.94 6.86 -1.52
C GLY A 84 -1.59 7.01 -2.89
N ASN A 85 -2.38 8.08 -3.06
CA ASN A 85 -3.07 8.38 -4.31
C ASN A 85 -2.53 9.64 -4.94
N VAL A 86 -2.09 9.57 -6.19
CA VAL A 86 -1.76 10.71 -7.04
C VAL A 86 -2.74 10.82 -8.21
N GLU A 87 -2.82 12.00 -8.79
CA GLU A 87 -3.49 12.29 -10.05
C GLU A 87 -2.62 11.87 -11.24
N LYS A 88 -3.10 12.03 -12.45
CA LYS A 88 -2.36 11.59 -13.67
C LYS A 88 -1.15 12.43 -14.00
N ASP A 89 -1.07 13.63 -13.44
CA ASP A 89 0.02 14.60 -13.59
C ASP A 89 0.99 14.61 -12.38
N ASP A 90 0.94 13.51 -11.60
CA ASP A 90 1.77 13.25 -10.43
C ASP A 90 1.49 14.15 -9.21
N ASP A 91 0.48 15.00 -9.26
CA ASP A 91 0.05 15.77 -8.10
C ASP A 91 -0.60 14.87 -7.05
N ILE A 92 -0.29 15.11 -5.78
CA ILE A 92 -0.93 14.38 -4.68
C ILE A 92 -2.43 14.66 -4.61
N ALA A 93 -3.25 13.64 -4.70
CA ALA A 93 -4.69 13.82 -4.52
C ALA A 93 -4.99 14.41 -3.13
N PRO A 94 -5.81 15.48 -3.02
CA PRO A 94 -6.03 16.16 -1.74
C PRO A 94 -6.54 15.25 -0.62
N SER A 95 -7.29 14.22 -0.98
CA SER A 95 -7.81 13.23 -0.02
C SER A 95 -6.79 12.18 0.41
N SER A 96 -5.66 12.04 -0.27
CA SER A 96 -4.66 11.01 0.07
C SER A 96 -4.12 11.22 1.48
N SER A 97 -4.16 10.17 2.29
CA SER A 97 -3.53 10.18 3.62
C SER A 97 -2.02 10.31 3.52
N ARG A 98 -1.41 11.00 4.48
CA ARG A 98 0.02 11.30 4.54
C ARG A 98 0.62 10.85 5.88
N GLY A 99 1.91 10.53 5.84
CA GLY A 99 2.67 10.22 7.03
C GLY A 99 2.98 11.43 7.93
N PRO A 100 3.92 11.26 8.81
CA PRO A 100 4.53 9.99 9.20
C PRO A 100 3.55 9.02 9.87
N SER A 101 3.99 7.78 10.11
CA SER A 101 3.33 6.92 11.10
C SER A 101 3.52 7.51 12.50
N GLU A 102 2.77 7.02 13.49
CA GLU A 102 2.85 7.55 14.87
C GLU A 102 4.27 7.48 15.46
N ASP A 103 5.03 6.46 15.10
CA ASP A 103 6.44 6.27 15.52
C ASP A 103 7.47 6.96 14.58
N GLY A 104 7.02 7.87 13.71
CA GLY A 104 7.87 8.71 12.88
C GLY A 104 8.40 8.07 11.60
N ARG A 105 7.98 6.82 11.25
CA ARG A 105 8.41 6.19 9.99
C ARG A 105 7.78 6.87 8.78
N ILE A 106 8.51 6.85 7.68
CA ILE A 106 8.00 7.30 6.39
C ILE A 106 6.81 6.41 5.97
N LYS A 107 5.72 7.05 5.64
CA LYS A 107 4.49 6.54 5.07
C LYS A 107 3.89 7.64 4.17
N PRO A 108 3.20 7.28 3.07
CA PRO A 108 3.09 5.95 2.49
C PRO A 108 4.46 5.42 2.09
N GLU A 109 4.57 4.18 1.65
CA GLU A 109 5.79 3.67 1.05
C GLU A 109 5.94 4.09 -0.41
N ILE A 110 4.83 4.31 -1.10
CA ILE A 110 4.78 4.68 -2.51
C ILE A 110 3.41 5.27 -2.83
N CYS A 111 3.32 6.04 -3.90
CA CYS A 111 2.06 6.48 -4.49
C CYS A 111 1.81 5.83 -5.85
N ALA A 112 0.56 5.81 -6.27
CA ALA A 112 0.17 5.46 -7.63
C ALA A 112 -1.10 6.22 -8.02
N VAL A 113 -1.40 6.29 -9.32
CA VAL A 113 -2.61 6.93 -9.81
C VAL A 113 -3.84 6.20 -9.28
N GLY A 114 -4.67 6.93 -8.55
CA GLY A 114 -5.92 6.43 -7.97
C GLY A 114 -7.08 7.42 -8.13
N THR A 115 -6.87 8.50 -8.92
CA THR A 115 -7.89 9.51 -9.19
C THR A 115 -8.53 9.26 -10.56
N SER A 116 -9.86 9.19 -10.57
CA SER A 116 -10.67 8.98 -11.79
C SER A 116 -10.32 7.69 -12.54
N VAL A 117 -10.12 6.60 -11.80
CA VAL A 117 -9.80 5.28 -12.35
C VAL A 117 -11.09 4.59 -12.77
N ASN A 118 -11.19 4.25 -14.05
CA ASN A 118 -12.32 3.49 -14.57
C ASN A 118 -12.26 2.03 -14.11
N SER A 119 -13.30 1.55 -13.46
CA SER A 119 -13.36 0.20 -12.92
C SER A 119 -14.79 -0.36 -12.96
N THR A 120 -14.88 -1.67 -12.77
CA THR A 120 -16.15 -2.41 -12.75
C THR A 120 -16.98 -2.05 -11.52
N GLN A 121 -18.30 -2.03 -11.69
CA GLN A 121 -19.27 -1.96 -10.60
C GLN A 121 -20.42 -2.96 -10.84
N PRO A 122 -21.35 -3.11 -9.86
CA PRO A 122 -22.49 -4.00 -9.99
C PRO A 122 -23.26 -3.80 -11.30
N ASP A 123 -24.00 -4.83 -11.69
CA ASP A 123 -24.84 -4.85 -12.90
C ASP A 123 -24.05 -4.79 -14.23
N ASN A 124 -22.80 -5.26 -14.20
CA ASN A 124 -21.94 -5.34 -15.40
C ASN A 124 -21.71 -3.97 -16.07
N THR A 125 -21.56 -2.95 -15.25
CA THR A 125 -21.28 -1.57 -15.68
C THR A 125 -19.87 -1.12 -15.24
N TYR A 126 -19.46 0.04 -15.68
CA TYR A 126 -18.18 0.68 -15.35
C TYR A 126 -18.43 2.12 -14.90
N ASP A 127 -17.61 2.58 -13.97
CA ASP A 127 -17.60 3.97 -13.53
C ASP A 127 -16.20 4.41 -13.09
N ASN A 128 -16.01 5.70 -12.89
CA ASN A 128 -14.76 6.28 -12.43
C ASN A 128 -14.78 6.43 -10.92
N PHE A 129 -13.76 5.85 -10.28
CA PHE A 129 -13.59 5.90 -8.83
C PHE A 129 -12.30 6.65 -8.46
N THR A 130 -12.32 7.28 -7.29
CA THR A 130 -11.15 8.01 -6.78
C THR A 130 -10.85 7.63 -5.34
N GLY A 131 -9.58 7.34 -5.06
CA GLY A 131 -9.07 7.07 -3.74
C GLY A 131 -7.82 6.19 -3.73
N THR A 132 -7.17 6.12 -2.60
CA THR A 132 -6.05 5.19 -2.39
C THR A 132 -6.45 3.73 -2.59
N SER A 133 -7.76 3.43 -2.55
CA SER A 133 -8.34 2.13 -2.88
C SER A 133 -8.17 1.75 -4.35
N MET A 134 -8.04 2.71 -5.26
CA MET A 134 -7.78 2.51 -6.69
C MET A 134 -6.28 2.48 -6.99
N ALA A 135 -5.49 3.25 -6.28
CA ALA A 135 -4.03 3.23 -6.37
C ALA A 135 -3.43 1.88 -5.90
N CYS A 136 -3.95 1.35 -4.80
CA CYS A 136 -3.47 0.11 -4.17
C CYS A 136 -3.43 -1.10 -5.14
N PRO A 137 -4.50 -1.46 -5.87
CA PRO A 137 -4.46 -2.56 -6.84
C PRO A 137 -3.56 -2.27 -8.05
N GLY A 138 -3.32 -1.01 -8.41
CA GLY A 138 -2.33 -0.63 -9.43
C GLY A 138 -0.92 -1.09 -9.04
N VAL A 139 -0.50 -0.80 -7.81
CA VAL A 139 0.78 -1.27 -7.25
C VAL A 139 0.81 -2.80 -7.17
N ALA A 140 -0.31 -3.44 -6.81
CA ALA A 140 -0.39 -4.91 -6.77
C ALA A 140 -0.17 -5.52 -8.17
N GLY A 141 -0.71 -4.92 -9.22
CA GLY A 141 -0.49 -5.33 -10.62
C GLY A 141 0.97 -5.18 -11.04
N THR A 142 1.61 -4.06 -10.70
CA THR A 142 3.05 -3.84 -10.93
C THR A 142 3.89 -4.92 -10.24
N LEU A 143 3.60 -5.21 -8.98
CA LEU A 143 4.30 -6.25 -8.22
C LEU A 143 4.08 -7.65 -8.81
N ALA A 144 2.89 -7.94 -9.33
CA ALA A 144 2.63 -9.22 -10.01
C ALA A 144 3.50 -9.37 -11.27
N SER A 145 3.66 -8.31 -12.05
CA SER A 145 4.55 -8.29 -13.23
C SER A 145 6.02 -8.44 -12.84
N LEU A 146 6.48 -7.73 -11.81
CA LEU A 146 7.84 -7.87 -11.26
C LEU A 146 8.09 -9.27 -10.73
N TRP A 147 7.11 -9.86 -10.06
CA TRP A 147 7.18 -11.24 -9.55
C TRP A 147 7.37 -12.23 -10.68
N GLN A 148 6.58 -12.12 -11.73
CA GLN A 148 6.71 -12.98 -12.91
C GLN A 148 8.08 -12.84 -13.55
N ALA A 149 8.55 -11.62 -13.80
CA ALA A 149 9.86 -11.36 -14.39
C ALA A 149 11.01 -11.93 -13.53
N TYR A 150 10.89 -11.83 -12.20
CA TYR A 150 11.87 -12.43 -11.31
C TYR A 150 11.91 -13.95 -11.46
N LYS A 151 10.77 -14.62 -11.47
CA LYS A 151 10.69 -16.08 -11.64
C LYS A 151 11.26 -16.56 -12.96
N GLU A 152 11.02 -15.83 -14.04
CA GLU A 152 11.55 -16.17 -15.39
C GLU A 152 13.07 -16.11 -15.43
N THR A 153 13.68 -15.20 -14.66
CA THR A 153 15.13 -15.02 -14.63
C THR A 153 15.85 -15.81 -13.52
N HIS A 154 15.11 -16.39 -12.58
CA HIS A 154 15.66 -17.09 -11.39
C HIS A 154 15.15 -18.54 -11.27
N ALA A 155 15.07 -19.25 -12.38
CA ALA A 155 14.71 -20.68 -12.45
C ALA A 155 13.38 -21.03 -11.71
N GLY A 156 12.42 -20.10 -11.72
CA GLY A 156 11.12 -20.31 -11.10
C GLY A 156 11.06 -20.07 -9.59
N ALA A 157 12.14 -19.62 -8.95
CA ALA A 157 12.18 -19.32 -7.53
C ALA A 157 11.27 -18.15 -7.16
N ASP A 158 10.59 -18.25 -6.02
CA ASP A 158 9.81 -17.14 -5.46
C ASP A 158 10.74 -16.09 -4.85
N PRO A 159 10.60 -14.80 -5.16
CA PRO A 159 11.36 -13.73 -4.49
C PRO A 159 10.88 -13.54 -3.05
N SER A 160 11.72 -12.97 -2.21
CA SER A 160 11.25 -12.51 -0.90
C SER A 160 10.42 -11.23 -1.03
N SER A 161 9.46 -11.05 -0.11
CA SER A 161 8.66 -9.81 -0.02
C SER A 161 9.54 -8.58 0.19
N ALA A 162 10.62 -8.70 0.97
CA ALA A 162 11.58 -7.62 1.21
C ALA A 162 12.29 -7.20 -0.08
N LEU A 163 12.72 -8.16 -0.91
CA LEU A 163 13.33 -7.86 -2.21
C LEU A 163 12.34 -7.16 -3.15
N MET A 164 11.11 -7.65 -3.23
CA MET A 164 10.08 -7.05 -4.08
C MET A 164 9.73 -5.62 -3.63
N LYS A 165 9.60 -5.40 -2.32
CA LYS A 165 9.40 -4.06 -1.76
C LYS A 165 10.58 -3.14 -2.11
N ALA A 166 11.81 -3.60 -1.92
CA ALA A 166 13.01 -2.82 -2.22
C ALA A 166 13.11 -2.47 -3.72
N LEU A 167 12.85 -3.42 -4.60
CA LEU A 167 12.85 -3.18 -6.05
C LEU A 167 11.81 -2.15 -6.45
N LEU A 168 10.58 -2.29 -5.96
CA LEU A 168 9.49 -1.36 -6.24
C LEU A 168 9.86 0.07 -5.82
N LEU A 169 10.32 0.25 -4.58
CA LEU A 169 10.62 1.58 -4.04
C LEU A 169 11.85 2.21 -4.71
N ASN A 170 12.88 1.41 -5.00
CA ASN A 170 14.12 1.92 -5.60
C ASN A 170 13.98 2.29 -7.09
N THR A 171 12.93 1.86 -7.75
CA THR A 171 12.67 2.13 -9.18
C THR A 171 11.48 3.05 -9.41
N ALA A 172 10.85 3.55 -8.35
CA ALA A 172 9.82 4.57 -8.45
C ALA A 172 10.41 5.92 -8.87
N ASP A 173 9.61 6.72 -9.55
CA ASP A 173 9.97 8.11 -9.84
C ASP A 173 9.91 8.94 -8.55
N ASP A 174 10.94 9.74 -8.32
CA ASP A 174 11.06 10.63 -7.15
C ASP A 174 10.32 11.93 -7.45
N ILE A 175 9.09 12.04 -6.96
CA ILE A 175 8.22 13.20 -7.15
C ILE A 175 8.06 14.00 -5.85
N GLY A 176 7.80 15.30 -5.98
CA GLY A 176 7.69 16.20 -4.84
C GLY A 176 9.05 16.65 -4.30
N ASN A 177 9.34 16.41 -3.04
CA ASN A 177 10.64 16.72 -2.45
C ASN A 177 11.65 15.63 -2.80
N ARG A 178 12.90 16.03 -3.00
CA ARG A 178 13.95 15.05 -3.31
C ARG A 178 14.19 14.06 -2.16
N GLY A 179 14.10 12.78 -2.50
CA GLY A 179 14.25 11.66 -1.57
C GLY A 179 12.96 11.34 -0.82
N PRO A 180 12.94 10.28 0.01
CA PRO A 180 11.72 9.81 0.65
C PRO A 180 11.07 10.89 1.52
N ASP A 181 9.75 11.06 1.41
CA ASP A 181 8.98 12.04 2.17
C ASP A 181 7.65 11.47 2.73
N PHE A 182 6.89 12.29 3.45
CA PHE A 182 5.65 11.86 4.10
C PHE A 182 4.40 12.00 3.22
N ILE A 183 4.57 12.42 1.98
CA ILE A 183 3.48 12.67 1.03
C ILE A 183 3.45 11.58 -0.03
N TYR A 184 4.60 11.35 -0.67
CA TYR A 184 4.73 10.47 -1.81
C TYR A 184 5.39 9.11 -1.47
N GLY A 185 6.22 9.07 -0.41
CA GLY A 185 6.93 7.88 0.02
C GLY A 185 8.43 7.97 -0.04
#